data_ef92643386dfc8195a6e3a607ab1e630
#
_entry.id   ef92643386dfc8195a6e3a607ab1e630
#
_cell.length_a   1.000
_cell.length_b   1.000
_cell.length_c   1.000
_cell.angle_alpha   90.00
_cell.angle_beta   90.00
_cell.angle_gamma   90.00
#
_symmetry.space_group_name_H-M   'P 1'
#
loop_
_entity.id
_entity.type
_entity.pdbx_description
1 polymer ?
#
loop_
_entity_poly.entity_id
_entity_poly.type
_entity_poly.pdbx_seq_one_letter_code
_entity_poly.pdbx_strand_id
1 'polypeptide(L)'
;MFNISLSGIGIMTEHPYIYQTKIPVRSFECDINRRWKPASFFQHLTETAGHHAEKLGCGFDVMLARDLFWVHSRMKIKFLRFPTDGEKITITTWPKTIQQKLFFVRDYQIHAEDGELLAAASSAWLVINATERRMVPPLSTGLDLPCIPDKTALEGTLDRLSVGEGGDERLKLTANYSSIDMLGHVNNSRYVEWICDSFPMERYKNQQLDWLQINYDKEIRPGEDVSVFLQEPDGEPSKWAVAGRNMSNGTRAFEAVGQWKQP
;
A
#
# COMPACT_ATOMS: atom_id res chain seq x y z
N MET A 1 -31.89 17.80 -12.07
CA MET A 1 -30.50 17.65 -12.54
C MET A 1 -29.60 17.72 -11.33
N PHE A 2 -29.16 16.56 -10.81
CA PHE A 2 -28.20 16.51 -9.72
C PHE A 2 -26.82 16.60 -10.34
N ASN A 3 -26.11 17.70 -10.09
CA ASN A 3 -24.69 17.83 -10.41
C ASN A 3 -23.92 16.93 -9.45
N ILE A 4 -23.50 15.76 -9.91
CA ILE A 4 -22.51 14.92 -9.20
C ILE A 4 -21.16 15.58 -9.44
N SER A 5 -20.70 16.33 -8.45
CA SER A 5 -19.31 16.78 -8.39
C SER A 5 -18.43 15.54 -8.27
N LEU A 6 -17.70 15.18 -9.32
CA LEU A 6 -16.62 14.21 -9.28
C LEU A 6 -15.49 14.78 -8.41
N SER A 7 -15.57 14.53 -7.10
CA SER A 7 -14.52 14.85 -6.14
C SER A 7 -13.33 13.92 -6.35
N GLY A 8 -12.25 14.43 -6.91
CA GLY A 8 -11.00 13.73 -7.05
C GLY A 8 -10.41 13.74 -8.47
N ILE A 9 -10.53 14.86 -9.20
CA ILE A 9 -9.83 15.00 -10.47
C ILE A 9 -8.35 15.21 -10.13
N GLY A 10 -7.54 14.15 -10.33
CA GLY A 10 -6.09 14.27 -10.28
C GLY A 10 -5.58 15.12 -11.44
N ILE A 11 -4.56 15.91 -11.18
CA ILE A 11 -3.97 16.86 -12.13
C ILE A 11 -2.57 16.36 -12.46
N MET A 12 -2.23 16.31 -13.76
CA MET A 12 -0.83 16.23 -14.17
C MET A 12 -0.17 17.56 -13.79
N THR A 13 1.00 17.51 -13.19
CA THR A 13 1.80 18.68 -12.90
C THR A 13 2.47 19.20 -14.17
N GLU A 14 3.22 20.31 -14.10
CA GLU A 14 4.08 20.77 -15.21
C GLU A 14 5.09 19.70 -15.66
N HIS A 15 5.48 18.79 -14.76
CA HIS A 15 6.32 17.65 -15.09
C HIS A 15 5.42 16.46 -15.53
N PRO A 16 5.56 15.98 -16.78
CA PRO A 16 4.64 15.01 -17.39
C PRO A 16 4.58 13.63 -16.69
N TYR A 17 5.54 13.36 -15.79
CA TYR A 17 5.66 12.08 -15.09
C TYR A 17 5.35 12.19 -13.59
N ILE A 18 4.81 13.31 -13.14
CA ILE A 18 4.35 13.53 -11.77
C ILE A 18 2.84 13.71 -11.81
N TYR A 19 2.16 12.97 -10.95
CA TYR A 19 0.71 13.02 -10.82
C TYR A 19 0.31 13.44 -9.42
N GLN A 20 -0.69 14.27 -9.31
CA GLN A 20 -1.23 14.75 -8.04
C GLN A 20 -2.74 14.55 -7.97
N THR A 21 -3.22 14.19 -6.79
CA THR A 21 -4.64 14.22 -6.45
C THR A 21 -4.83 14.93 -5.12
N LYS A 22 -5.92 15.71 -5.01
CA LYS A 22 -6.32 16.38 -3.78
C LYS A 22 -7.59 15.73 -3.27
N ILE A 23 -7.57 15.33 -2.00
CA ILE A 23 -8.70 14.67 -1.35
C ILE A 23 -8.91 15.25 0.04
N PRO A 24 -10.16 15.28 0.53
CA PRO A 24 -10.42 15.49 1.95
C PRO A 24 -10.22 14.19 2.72
N VAL A 25 -9.69 14.25 3.93
CA VAL A 25 -9.71 13.16 4.89
C VAL A 25 -11.14 12.98 5.41
N ARG A 26 -11.69 11.78 5.27
CA ARG A 26 -13.09 11.49 5.59
C ARG A 26 -13.20 10.85 6.97
N SER A 27 -14.25 11.18 7.73
CA SER A 27 -14.45 10.72 9.11
C SER A 27 -14.44 9.17 9.23
N PHE A 28 -15.04 8.45 8.29
CA PHE A 28 -15.08 6.97 8.30
C PHE A 28 -13.71 6.31 8.03
N GLU A 29 -12.76 7.07 7.49
CA GLU A 29 -11.38 6.65 7.29
C GLU A 29 -10.49 6.94 8.52
N CYS A 30 -11.04 7.57 9.57
CA CYS A 30 -10.31 7.95 10.77
C CYS A 30 -10.48 6.96 11.92
N ASP A 31 -9.49 6.95 12.81
CA ASP A 31 -9.49 6.21 14.07
C ASP A 31 -10.22 6.96 15.20
N ILE A 32 -10.20 6.37 16.40
CA ILE A 32 -10.80 6.97 17.61
C ILE A 32 -10.16 8.31 18.04
N ASN A 33 -8.96 8.60 17.57
CA ASN A 33 -8.25 9.86 17.80
C ASN A 33 -8.47 10.86 16.66
N ARG A 34 -9.44 10.58 15.76
CA ARG A 34 -9.73 11.34 14.54
C ARG A 34 -8.56 11.38 13.54
N ARG A 35 -7.56 10.52 13.67
CA ARG A 35 -6.40 10.42 12.78
C ARG A 35 -6.70 9.46 11.63
N TRP A 36 -6.26 9.80 10.44
CA TRP A 36 -6.41 8.95 9.26
C TRP A 36 -5.74 7.59 9.48
N LYS A 37 -6.50 6.49 9.29
CA LYS A 37 -6.02 5.13 9.56
C LYS A 37 -4.88 4.74 8.62
N PRO A 38 -3.90 3.94 9.07
CA PRO A 38 -2.82 3.45 8.20
C PRO A 38 -3.33 2.80 6.92
N ALA A 39 -4.37 1.98 6.97
CA ALA A 39 -4.94 1.34 5.79
C ALA A 39 -5.45 2.34 4.74
N SER A 40 -5.99 3.48 5.17
CA SER A 40 -6.47 4.53 4.27
C SER A 40 -5.33 5.16 3.47
N PHE A 41 -4.13 5.31 4.06
CA PHE A 41 -2.95 5.72 3.29
C PHE A 41 -2.69 4.74 2.15
N PHE A 42 -2.66 3.43 2.44
CA PHE A 42 -2.39 2.40 1.43
C PHE A 42 -3.45 2.39 0.33
N GLN A 43 -4.73 2.53 0.68
CA GLN A 43 -5.85 2.62 -0.28
C GLN A 43 -5.65 3.77 -1.26
N HIS A 44 -5.49 4.98 -0.74
CA HIS A 44 -5.40 6.18 -1.56
C HIS A 44 -4.08 6.27 -2.35
N LEU A 45 -2.98 5.76 -1.83
CA LEU A 45 -1.72 5.69 -2.57
C LEU A 45 -1.81 4.71 -3.74
N THR A 46 -2.44 3.54 -3.54
CA THR A 46 -2.66 2.55 -4.60
C THR A 46 -3.62 3.08 -5.67
N GLU A 47 -4.72 3.72 -5.27
CA GLU A 47 -5.67 4.35 -6.19
C GLU A 47 -5.02 5.46 -7.02
N THR A 48 -4.24 6.33 -6.36
CA THR A 48 -3.49 7.40 -7.05
C THR A 48 -2.48 6.84 -8.05
N ALA A 49 -1.83 5.71 -7.73
CA ALA A 49 -0.94 5.01 -8.65
C ALA A 49 -1.69 4.46 -9.87
N GLY A 50 -2.88 3.89 -9.66
CA GLY A 50 -3.77 3.39 -10.71
C GLY A 50 -4.16 4.49 -11.68
N HIS A 51 -4.68 5.60 -11.18
CA HIS A 51 -5.04 6.77 -12.01
C HIS A 51 -3.83 7.32 -12.80
N HIS A 52 -2.64 7.33 -12.18
CA HIS A 52 -1.44 7.75 -12.91
C HIS A 52 -1.04 6.74 -13.98
N ALA A 53 -1.14 5.43 -13.71
CA ALA A 53 -0.87 4.39 -14.70
C ALA A 53 -1.80 4.49 -15.93
N GLU A 54 -3.07 4.83 -15.72
CA GLU A 54 -4.01 5.12 -16.81
C GLU A 54 -3.53 6.29 -17.68
N LYS A 55 -3.10 7.41 -17.04
CA LYS A 55 -2.56 8.57 -17.76
C LYS A 55 -1.27 8.27 -18.53
N LEU A 56 -0.48 7.33 -18.02
CA LEU A 56 0.77 6.86 -18.67
C LEU A 56 0.50 5.78 -19.74
N GLY A 57 -0.76 5.40 -20.02
CA GLY A 57 -1.11 4.39 -21.02
C GLY A 57 -0.76 2.96 -20.61
N CYS A 58 -0.65 2.68 -19.33
CA CYS A 58 -0.40 1.35 -18.76
C CYS A 58 -1.37 1.01 -17.61
N GLY A 59 -2.58 1.56 -17.66
CA GLY A 59 -3.67 1.23 -16.74
C GLY A 59 -4.19 -0.20 -16.95
N PHE A 60 -5.13 -0.60 -16.09
CA PHE A 60 -5.61 -1.98 -16.00
C PHE A 60 -6.08 -2.55 -17.36
N ASP A 61 -6.96 -1.87 -18.07
CA ASP A 61 -7.53 -2.36 -19.35
C ASP A 61 -6.48 -2.49 -20.46
N VAL A 62 -5.56 -1.53 -20.54
CA VAL A 62 -4.46 -1.55 -21.51
C VAL A 62 -3.51 -2.72 -21.23
N MET A 63 -3.19 -2.96 -19.97
CA MET A 63 -2.34 -4.09 -19.57
C MET A 63 -3.03 -5.41 -19.87
N LEU A 64 -4.30 -5.56 -19.51
CA LEU A 64 -5.06 -6.79 -19.74
C LEU A 64 -5.20 -7.10 -21.23
N ALA A 65 -5.40 -6.09 -22.10
CA ALA A 65 -5.43 -6.26 -23.55
C ALA A 65 -4.10 -6.78 -24.14
N ARG A 66 -3.00 -6.67 -23.38
CA ARG A 66 -1.67 -7.22 -23.72
C ARG A 66 -1.37 -8.55 -23.01
N ASP A 67 -2.36 -9.15 -22.38
CA ASP A 67 -2.21 -10.34 -21.54
C ASP A 67 -1.24 -10.11 -20.35
N LEU A 68 -1.23 -8.90 -19.84
CA LEU A 68 -0.38 -8.47 -18.71
C LEU A 68 -1.24 -7.89 -17.58
N PHE A 69 -0.74 -7.94 -16.35
CA PHE A 69 -1.32 -7.19 -15.24
C PHE A 69 -0.28 -6.81 -14.19
N TRP A 70 -0.60 -5.76 -13.44
CA TRP A 70 0.23 -5.28 -12.35
C TRP A 70 -0.02 -6.09 -11.08
N VAL A 71 1.06 -6.47 -10.39
CA VAL A 71 1.02 -7.06 -9.07
C VAL A 71 1.77 -6.17 -8.09
N HIS A 72 1.07 -5.69 -7.08
CA HIS A 72 1.68 -4.95 -5.98
C HIS A 72 2.44 -5.92 -5.09
N SER A 73 3.76 -5.81 -5.06
CA SER A 73 4.64 -6.74 -4.35
C SER A 73 5.04 -6.26 -2.96
N ARG A 74 5.37 -4.97 -2.85
CA ARG A 74 5.88 -4.39 -1.59
C ARG A 74 5.47 -2.93 -1.49
N MET A 75 5.29 -2.47 -0.24
CA MET A 75 5.12 -1.05 0.04
C MET A 75 5.72 -0.72 1.40
N LYS A 76 6.41 0.41 1.47
CA LYS A 76 6.92 1.01 2.70
C LYS A 76 6.41 2.43 2.81
N ILE A 77 5.96 2.81 4.01
CA ILE A 77 5.53 4.15 4.34
C ILE A 77 6.18 4.62 5.62
N LYS A 78 6.64 5.88 5.63
CA LYS A 78 7.06 6.64 6.81
C LYS A 78 6.00 7.66 7.12
N PHE A 79 5.48 7.63 8.34
CA PHE A 79 4.50 8.58 8.83
C PHE A 79 5.19 9.68 9.64
N LEU A 80 5.07 10.91 9.19
CA LEU A 80 5.58 12.08 9.91
C LEU A 80 4.50 12.63 10.84
N ARG A 81 3.32 12.90 10.28
CA ARG A 81 2.09 13.27 10.99
C ARG A 81 0.87 12.57 10.34
N PHE A 82 -0.07 12.18 11.15
CA PHE A 82 -1.35 11.66 10.67
C PHE A 82 -2.32 12.82 10.47
N PRO A 83 -2.86 13.02 9.26
CA PRO A 83 -3.88 14.03 9.05
C PRO A 83 -5.17 13.63 9.77
N THR A 84 -5.97 14.64 10.12
CA THR A 84 -7.22 14.46 10.87
C THR A 84 -8.44 14.67 9.97
N ASP A 85 -9.58 14.22 10.47
CA ASP A 85 -10.87 14.38 9.80
C ASP A 85 -11.12 15.83 9.32
N GLY A 86 -11.48 15.98 8.06
CA GLY A 86 -11.75 17.24 7.39
C GLY A 86 -10.53 17.94 6.80
N GLU A 87 -9.29 17.54 7.13
CA GLU A 87 -8.12 18.10 6.47
C GLU A 87 -8.12 17.78 4.97
N LYS A 88 -7.66 18.73 4.17
CA LYS A 88 -7.39 18.50 2.74
C LYS A 88 -5.93 18.15 2.57
N ILE A 89 -5.68 17.08 1.84
CA ILE A 89 -4.34 16.58 1.57
C ILE A 89 -4.09 16.48 0.07
N THR A 90 -2.84 16.61 -0.31
CA THR A 90 -2.36 16.40 -1.68
C THR A 90 -1.46 15.16 -1.70
N ILE A 91 -1.83 14.17 -2.49
CA ILE A 91 -1.02 12.99 -2.77
C ILE A 91 -0.30 13.21 -4.09
N THR A 92 1.03 13.15 -4.06
CA THR A 92 1.89 13.26 -5.24
C THR A 92 2.58 11.93 -5.47
N THR A 93 2.62 11.44 -6.72
CA THR A 93 3.30 10.18 -7.08
C THR A 93 4.02 10.27 -8.41
N TRP A 94 5.09 9.49 -8.54
CA TRP A 94 5.89 9.37 -9.77
C TRP A 94 6.57 8.00 -9.85
N PRO A 95 6.78 7.47 -11.08
CA PRO A 95 7.67 6.34 -11.29
C PRO A 95 9.10 6.75 -10.96
N LYS A 96 9.77 6.01 -10.05
CA LYS A 96 11.12 6.34 -9.59
C LYS A 96 12.19 5.65 -10.42
N THR A 97 12.14 4.32 -10.47
CA THR A 97 13.21 3.53 -11.08
C THR A 97 12.76 2.07 -11.29
N ILE A 98 13.65 1.28 -11.92
CA ILE A 98 13.54 -0.19 -11.94
C ILE A 98 14.56 -0.76 -10.97
N GLN A 99 14.10 -1.54 -9.99
CA GLN A 99 14.94 -2.20 -9.00
C GLN A 99 15.12 -3.68 -9.32
N GLN A 100 16.34 -4.21 -9.12
CA GLN A 100 16.69 -5.63 -9.32
C GLN A 100 16.32 -6.18 -10.72
N LYS A 101 16.23 -5.30 -11.74
CA LYS A 101 15.79 -5.64 -13.10
C LYS A 101 14.41 -6.31 -13.17
N LEU A 102 13.60 -6.20 -12.13
CA LEU A 102 12.35 -6.92 -11.96
C LEU A 102 11.19 -6.03 -11.50
N PHE A 103 11.45 -5.08 -10.59
CA PHE A 103 10.42 -4.29 -9.96
C PHE A 103 10.37 -2.88 -10.54
N PHE A 104 9.18 -2.45 -10.94
CA PHE A 104 8.89 -1.04 -11.16
C PHE A 104 8.66 -0.38 -9.79
N VAL A 105 9.50 0.57 -9.43
CA VAL A 105 9.42 1.30 -8.16
C VAL A 105 8.76 2.65 -8.38
N ARG A 106 7.84 2.98 -7.50
CA ARG A 106 7.08 4.22 -7.49
C ARG A 106 7.15 4.87 -6.12
N ASP A 107 7.39 6.16 -6.11
CA ASP A 107 7.45 6.97 -4.88
C ASP A 107 6.20 7.85 -4.73
N TYR A 108 5.93 8.23 -3.47
CA TYR A 108 4.78 9.05 -3.10
C TYR A 108 5.15 10.01 -1.98
N GLN A 109 4.52 11.18 -2.01
CA GLN A 109 4.51 12.16 -0.92
C GLN A 109 3.07 12.59 -0.64
N ILE A 110 2.74 12.75 0.62
CA ILE A 110 1.46 13.28 1.07
C ILE A 110 1.73 14.59 1.81
N HIS A 111 1.09 15.66 1.36
CA HIS A 111 1.25 16.99 1.97
C HIS A 111 -0.10 17.50 2.46
N ALA A 112 -0.09 18.25 3.56
CA ALA A 112 -1.20 19.09 3.99
C ALA A 112 -1.39 20.29 3.04
N GLU A 113 -2.47 21.03 3.22
CA GLU A 113 -2.79 22.18 2.37
C GLU A 113 -1.77 23.34 2.49
N ASP A 114 -1.12 23.45 3.65
CA ASP A 114 -0.03 24.42 3.91
C ASP A 114 1.34 23.97 3.40
N GLY A 115 1.44 22.77 2.82
CA GLY A 115 2.67 22.22 2.27
C GLY A 115 3.48 21.35 3.27
N GLU A 116 3.02 21.14 4.50
CA GLU A 116 3.67 20.23 5.45
C GLU A 116 3.69 18.81 4.88
N LEU A 117 4.86 18.14 4.90
CA LEU A 117 4.97 16.73 4.51
C LEU A 117 4.43 15.83 5.62
N LEU A 118 3.36 15.10 5.33
CA LEU A 118 2.66 14.23 6.28
C LEU A 118 3.18 12.79 6.23
N ALA A 119 3.48 12.29 5.04
CA ALA A 119 4.01 10.95 4.84
C ALA A 119 4.79 10.85 3.53
N ALA A 120 5.74 9.92 3.52
CA ALA A 120 6.49 9.52 2.33
C ALA A 120 6.40 8.00 2.16
N ALA A 121 6.27 7.52 0.93
CA ALA A 121 6.16 6.11 0.65
C ALA A 121 6.87 5.69 -0.63
N SER A 122 7.21 4.40 -0.70
CA SER A 122 7.68 3.71 -1.91
C SER A 122 6.93 2.40 -2.08
N SER A 123 6.59 2.06 -3.32
CA SER A 123 6.00 0.76 -3.67
C SER A 123 6.78 0.08 -4.80
N ALA A 124 6.78 -1.25 -4.80
CA ALA A 124 7.41 -2.07 -5.81
C ALA A 124 6.35 -2.95 -6.50
N TRP A 125 6.33 -2.91 -7.81
CA TRP A 125 5.34 -3.58 -8.66
C TRP A 125 5.99 -4.54 -9.61
N LEU A 126 5.36 -5.67 -9.83
CA LEU A 126 5.71 -6.66 -10.84
C LEU A 126 4.70 -6.61 -11.98
N VAL A 127 5.14 -7.02 -13.17
CA VAL A 127 4.24 -7.36 -14.26
C VAL A 127 4.19 -8.87 -14.39
N ILE A 128 2.99 -9.41 -14.51
CA ILE A 128 2.74 -10.84 -14.71
C ILE A 128 1.96 -11.03 -16.03
N ASN A 129 2.33 -12.06 -16.79
CA ASN A 129 1.51 -12.53 -17.90
C ASN A 129 0.24 -13.19 -17.34
N ALA A 130 -0.93 -12.76 -17.81
CA ALA A 130 -2.22 -13.19 -17.26
C ALA A 130 -2.50 -14.68 -17.52
N THR A 131 -2.18 -15.16 -18.73
CA THR A 131 -2.40 -16.56 -19.14
C THR A 131 -1.37 -17.51 -18.53
N GLU A 132 -0.09 -17.19 -18.62
CA GLU A 132 1.00 -18.08 -18.19
C GLU A 132 1.29 -17.99 -16.68
N ARG A 133 0.78 -16.97 -15.99
CA ARG A 133 1.01 -16.69 -14.57
C ARG A 133 2.49 -16.56 -14.19
N ARG A 134 3.31 -16.08 -15.13
CA ARG A 134 4.75 -15.88 -14.94
C ARG A 134 5.11 -14.40 -14.92
N MET A 135 6.13 -14.05 -14.15
CA MET A 135 6.68 -12.70 -14.10
C MET A 135 7.29 -12.32 -15.45
N VAL A 136 6.99 -11.11 -15.91
CA VAL A 136 7.57 -10.52 -17.11
C VAL A 136 8.55 -9.43 -16.69
N PRO A 137 9.84 -9.58 -17.00
CA PRO A 137 10.84 -8.55 -16.68
C PRO A 137 10.50 -7.21 -17.35
N PRO A 138 10.78 -6.06 -16.72
CA PRO A 138 10.47 -4.74 -17.26
C PRO A 138 10.85 -4.53 -18.73
N LEU A 139 12.05 -4.94 -19.11
CA LEU A 139 12.53 -4.82 -20.50
C LEU A 139 11.76 -5.68 -21.51
N SER A 140 11.03 -6.70 -21.04
CA SER A 140 10.24 -7.61 -21.88
C SER A 140 8.76 -7.24 -21.95
N THR A 141 8.31 -6.25 -21.18
CA THR A 141 6.90 -5.84 -21.14
C THR A 141 6.48 -5.02 -22.35
N GLY A 142 7.43 -4.42 -23.06
CA GLY A 142 7.15 -3.42 -24.11
C GLY A 142 6.56 -2.11 -23.57
N LEU A 143 6.66 -1.88 -22.26
CA LEU A 143 6.26 -0.62 -21.63
C LEU A 143 7.45 0.34 -21.62
N ASP A 144 7.27 1.50 -22.23
CA ASP A 144 8.21 2.62 -22.10
C ASP A 144 7.72 3.54 -20.97
N LEU A 145 8.00 3.13 -19.73
CA LEU A 145 7.60 3.91 -18.56
C LEU A 145 8.70 4.87 -18.16
N PRO A 146 8.37 6.18 -18.09
CA PRO A 146 9.32 7.18 -17.64
C PRO A 146 9.71 6.92 -16.18
N CYS A 147 10.95 7.28 -15.83
CA CYS A 147 11.43 7.26 -14.46
C CYS A 147 12.03 8.60 -14.08
N ILE A 148 11.91 8.97 -12.81
CA ILE A 148 12.54 10.16 -12.23
C ILE A 148 13.47 9.71 -11.09
N PRO A 149 14.65 9.14 -11.41
CA PRO A 149 15.51 8.52 -10.41
C PRO A 149 16.07 9.50 -9.38
N ASP A 150 16.27 10.76 -9.77
CA ASP A 150 16.81 11.80 -8.91
C ASP A 150 15.78 12.36 -7.92
N LYS A 151 14.49 12.05 -8.09
CA LYS A 151 13.43 12.43 -7.16
C LYS A 151 13.11 11.27 -6.24
N THR A 152 13.44 11.40 -4.97
CA THR A 152 13.31 10.35 -3.95
C THR A 152 12.38 10.80 -2.82
N ALA A 153 11.37 9.99 -2.49
CA ALA A 153 10.52 10.20 -1.31
C ALA A 153 11.07 9.45 -0.10
N LEU A 154 11.49 8.20 -0.29
CA LEU A 154 12.17 7.41 0.73
C LEU A 154 13.52 6.93 0.21
N GLU A 155 14.55 7.08 1.05
CA GLU A 155 15.88 6.58 0.76
C GLU A 155 15.95 5.06 0.87
N GLY A 156 16.90 4.47 0.13
CA GLY A 156 17.19 3.04 0.12
C GLY A 156 16.32 2.24 -0.84
N THR A 157 16.47 0.93 -0.75
CA THR A 157 15.76 -0.06 -1.56
C THR A 157 14.58 -0.66 -0.81
N LEU A 158 13.58 -1.13 -1.54
CA LEU A 158 12.48 -1.93 -0.98
C LEU A 158 12.89 -3.40 -1.00
N ASP A 159 13.71 -3.80 -0.03
CA ASP A 159 14.14 -5.18 0.05
C ASP A 159 13.02 -6.09 0.56
N ARG A 160 13.13 -7.38 0.21
CA ARG A 160 12.20 -8.38 0.70
C ARG A 160 12.36 -8.53 2.22
N LEU A 161 11.25 -8.53 2.92
CA LEU A 161 11.22 -8.86 4.33
C LEU A 161 11.49 -10.37 4.52
N SER A 162 11.93 -10.72 5.71
CA SER A 162 12.06 -12.10 6.15
C SER A 162 11.59 -12.17 7.60
N VAL A 163 10.27 -12.27 7.77
CA VAL A 163 9.64 -12.48 9.07
C VAL A 163 9.74 -13.97 9.41
N GLY A 164 10.31 -14.27 10.57
CA GLY A 164 10.48 -15.64 11.06
C GLY A 164 9.15 -16.36 11.28
N GLU A 165 9.22 -17.67 11.43
CA GLU A 165 8.11 -18.48 11.89
C GLU A 165 7.85 -18.21 13.38
N GLY A 166 6.57 -18.19 13.80
CA GLY A 166 6.17 -18.01 15.19
C GLY A 166 5.40 -16.73 15.43
N GLY A 167 5.35 -16.30 16.70
CA GLY A 167 4.53 -15.17 17.16
C GLY A 167 3.20 -15.62 17.72
N ASP A 168 2.52 -14.70 18.41
CA ASP A 168 1.19 -14.92 18.97
C ASP A 168 0.12 -14.79 17.91
N GLU A 169 -0.76 -15.75 17.80
CA GLU A 169 -1.94 -15.65 16.93
C GLU A 169 -2.91 -14.62 17.50
N ARG A 170 -3.04 -13.49 16.82
CA ARG A 170 -3.86 -12.35 17.25
C ARG A 170 -5.22 -12.30 16.59
N LEU A 171 -5.33 -12.76 15.37
CA LEU A 171 -6.59 -12.76 14.61
C LEU A 171 -6.79 -14.07 13.89
N LYS A 172 -8.08 -14.50 13.86
CA LYS A 172 -8.60 -15.50 12.93
C LYS A 172 -9.80 -14.90 12.22
N LEU A 173 -9.81 -14.99 10.91
CA LEU A 173 -10.89 -14.45 10.10
C LEU A 173 -11.05 -15.24 8.80
N THR A 174 -12.21 -15.10 8.19
CA THR A 174 -12.49 -15.63 6.85
C THR A 174 -12.58 -14.47 5.86
N ALA A 175 -12.03 -14.62 4.67
CA ALA A 175 -12.09 -13.63 3.61
C ALA A 175 -13.52 -13.53 3.04
N ASN A 176 -14.32 -12.65 3.61
CA ASN A 176 -15.72 -12.41 3.25
C ASN A 176 -15.87 -11.26 2.24
N TYR A 177 -17.09 -11.07 1.73
CA TYR A 177 -17.47 -10.10 0.71
C TYR A 177 -16.81 -8.71 0.88
N SER A 178 -16.80 -8.16 2.10
CA SER A 178 -16.26 -6.83 2.38
C SER A 178 -14.74 -6.71 2.19
N SER A 179 -14.02 -7.83 2.14
CA SER A 179 -12.57 -7.87 1.95
C SER A 179 -12.16 -8.04 0.48
N ILE A 180 -13.09 -8.45 -0.38
CA ILE A 180 -12.82 -8.83 -1.77
C ILE A 180 -12.97 -7.61 -2.68
N ASP A 181 -12.01 -7.41 -3.57
CA ASP A 181 -12.03 -6.35 -4.58
C ASP A 181 -12.53 -6.85 -5.94
N MET A 182 -12.50 -5.94 -6.93
CA MET A 182 -12.95 -6.21 -8.29
C MET A 182 -12.14 -7.28 -9.03
N LEU A 183 -10.95 -7.63 -8.53
CA LEU A 183 -10.09 -8.68 -9.09
C LEU A 183 -10.44 -10.06 -8.53
N GLY A 184 -11.38 -10.15 -7.57
CA GLY A 184 -11.83 -11.39 -6.96
C GLY A 184 -10.91 -11.94 -5.88
N HIS A 185 -10.04 -11.13 -5.32
CA HIS A 185 -9.14 -11.47 -4.21
C HIS A 185 -9.28 -10.46 -3.08
N VAL A 186 -8.71 -10.78 -1.91
CA VAL A 186 -8.62 -9.82 -0.82
C VAL A 186 -7.83 -8.60 -1.26
N ASN A 187 -8.44 -7.43 -1.12
CA ASN A 187 -7.78 -6.16 -1.42
C ASN A 187 -6.54 -5.95 -0.55
N ASN A 188 -5.45 -5.48 -1.13
CA ASN A 188 -4.17 -5.33 -0.45
C ASN A 188 -4.22 -4.45 0.80
N SER A 189 -5.11 -3.45 0.85
CA SER A 189 -5.29 -2.61 2.02
C SER A 189 -5.91 -3.32 3.22
N ARG A 190 -6.68 -4.41 2.98
CA ARG A 190 -7.26 -5.23 4.04
C ARG A 190 -6.20 -5.92 4.89
N TYR A 191 -5.10 -6.31 4.27
CA TYR A 191 -3.97 -6.84 5.03
C TYR A 191 -3.42 -5.80 6.02
N VAL A 192 -3.41 -4.52 5.64
CA VAL A 192 -2.98 -3.43 6.55
C VAL A 192 -4.00 -3.23 7.68
N GLU A 193 -5.30 -3.35 7.40
CA GLU A 193 -6.32 -3.35 8.46
C GLU A 193 -6.08 -4.50 9.45
N TRP A 194 -5.89 -5.73 8.97
CA TRP A 194 -5.63 -6.89 9.82
C TRP A 194 -4.32 -6.78 10.62
N ILE A 195 -3.29 -6.17 10.03
CA ILE A 195 -2.07 -5.83 10.78
C ILE A 195 -2.42 -4.87 11.92
N CYS A 196 -3.16 -3.80 11.63
CA CYS A 196 -3.56 -2.85 12.66
C CYS A 196 -4.46 -3.51 13.74
N ASP A 197 -5.39 -4.37 13.36
CA ASP A 197 -6.30 -5.06 14.26
C ASP A 197 -5.58 -6.11 15.15
N SER A 198 -4.37 -6.51 14.80
CA SER A 198 -3.56 -7.43 15.62
C SER A 198 -3.01 -6.80 16.90
N PHE A 199 -3.08 -5.46 17.02
CA PHE A 199 -2.64 -4.73 18.20
C PHE A 199 -3.82 -4.32 19.09
N PRO A 200 -3.62 -4.25 20.43
CA PRO A 200 -4.67 -3.78 21.33
C PRO A 200 -4.96 -2.29 21.10
N MET A 201 -6.24 -1.90 21.23
CA MET A 201 -6.70 -0.51 21.07
C MET A 201 -5.93 0.49 21.97
N GLU A 202 -5.45 0.04 23.14
CA GLU A 202 -4.68 0.86 24.07
C GLU A 202 -3.37 1.36 23.46
N ARG A 203 -2.77 0.58 22.53
CA ARG A 203 -1.57 1.00 21.81
C ARG A 203 -1.83 2.26 20.99
N TYR A 204 -2.95 2.32 20.30
CA TYR A 204 -3.33 3.47 19.46
C TYR A 204 -3.67 4.75 20.24
N LYS A 205 -4.05 4.63 21.52
CA LYS A 205 -4.25 5.80 22.37
C LYS A 205 -2.95 6.50 22.73
N ASN A 206 -1.89 5.72 22.94
CA ASN A 206 -0.63 6.18 23.52
C ASN A 206 0.52 6.29 22.52
N GLN A 207 0.39 5.67 21.35
CA GLN A 207 1.42 5.60 20.32
C GLN A 207 0.83 5.80 18.93
N GLN A 208 1.70 6.01 17.97
CA GLN A 208 1.36 6.02 16.55
C GLN A 208 2.44 5.28 15.75
N LEU A 209 2.09 4.78 14.56
CA LEU A 209 3.08 4.18 13.68
C LEU A 209 4.09 5.23 13.24
N ASP A 210 5.36 4.89 13.31
CA ASP A 210 6.46 5.66 12.75
C ASP A 210 6.67 5.28 11.29
N TRP A 211 6.73 3.99 11.00
CA TRP A 211 6.78 3.44 9.65
C TRP A 211 6.22 2.01 9.62
N LEU A 212 5.84 1.58 8.43
CA LEU A 212 5.40 0.23 8.13
C LEU A 212 5.90 -0.18 6.75
N GLN A 213 6.42 -1.41 6.63
CA GLN A 213 6.66 -2.06 5.36
C GLN A 213 5.88 -3.37 5.30
N ILE A 214 5.24 -3.64 4.16
CA ILE A 214 4.52 -4.88 3.88
C ILE A 214 5.04 -5.50 2.58
N ASN A 215 5.15 -6.83 2.57
CA ASN A 215 5.30 -7.65 1.38
C ASN A 215 4.00 -8.44 1.18
N TYR A 216 3.50 -8.44 -0.05
CA TYR A 216 2.37 -9.24 -0.48
C TYR A 216 2.92 -10.49 -1.18
N ASP A 217 2.79 -11.66 -0.54
CA ASP A 217 3.40 -12.92 -1.03
C ASP A 217 2.42 -13.73 -1.87
N LYS A 218 1.18 -13.92 -1.40
CA LYS A 218 0.14 -14.70 -2.07
C LYS A 218 -1.24 -14.08 -1.89
N GLU A 219 -2.06 -14.19 -2.94
CA GLU A 219 -3.46 -13.78 -2.92
C GLU A 219 -4.26 -14.68 -1.96
N ILE A 220 -5.25 -14.09 -1.31
CA ILE A 220 -6.28 -14.79 -0.54
C ILE A 220 -7.60 -14.68 -1.31
N ARG A 221 -8.29 -15.80 -1.47
CA ARG A 221 -9.55 -15.90 -2.22
C ARG A 221 -10.77 -15.85 -1.30
N PRO A 222 -11.95 -15.55 -1.86
CA PRO A 222 -13.19 -15.59 -1.09
C PRO A 222 -13.39 -16.93 -0.37
N GLY A 223 -13.73 -16.86 0.91
CA GLY A 223 -14.01 -18.02 1.75
C GLY A 223 -12.78 -18.69 2.37
N GLU A 224 -11.56 -18.27 2.03
CA GLU A 224 -10.35 -18.79 2.65
C GLU A 224 -10.16 -18.22 4.06
N ASP A 225 -9.67 -19.07 4.97
CA ASP A 225 -9.39 -18.69 6.36
C ASP A 225 -7.98 -18.15 6.50
N VAL A 226 -7.83 -17.13 7.34
CA VAL A 226 -6.59 -16.42 7.58
C VAL A 226 -6.32 -16.30 9.06
N SER A 227 -5.07 -16.60 9.47
CA SER A 227 -4.57 -16.27 10.80
C SER A 227 -3.45 -15.23 10.70
N VAL A 228 -3.47 -14.27 11.61
CA VAL A 228 -2.45 -13.20 11.72
C VAL A 228 -1.66 -13.39 13.00
N PHE A 229 -0.34 -13.49 12.85
CA PHE A 229 0.61 -13.73 13.93
C PHE A 229 1.46 -12.49 14.17
N LEU A 230 1.51 -12.03 15.41
CA LEU A 230 2.30 -10.88 15.85
C LEU A 230 3.54 -11.33 16.61
N GLN A 231 4.68 -10.74 16.28
CA GLN A 231 5.95 -10.88 16.97
C GLN A 231 6.41 -9.51 17.45
N GLU A 232 6.71 -9.39 18.73
CA GLU A 232 7.31 -8.19 19.33
C GLU A 232 8.69 -8.62 19.87
N PRO A 233 9.80 -8.21 19.24
CA PRO A 233 11.14 -8.64 19.66
C PRO A 233 11.47 -8.19 21.08
N ASP A 234 12.06 -9.09 21.87
CA ASP A 234 12.54 -8.78 23.21
C ASP A 234 13.58 -7.65 23.17
N GLY A 235 13.46 -6.69 24.09
CA GLY A 235 14.36 -5.54 24.18
C GLY A 235 14.11 -4.41 23.18
N GLU A 236 13.19 -4.57 22.23
CA GLU A 236 12.83 -3.55 21.24
C GLU A 236 11.30 -3.30 21.20
N PRO A 237 10.69 -2.78 22.28
CA PRO A 237 9.23 -2.75 22.44
C PRO A 237 8.50 -1.85 21.42
N SER A 238 9.24 -1.03 20.68
CA SER A 238 8.67 -0.22 19.59
C SER A 238 8.62 -0.94 18.24
N LYS A 239 9.44 -1.99 18.03
CA LYS A 239 9.47 -2.76 16.79
C LYS A 239 8.53 -3.95 16.84
N TRP A 240 8.03 -4.34 15.70
CA TRP A 240 7.16 -5.49 15.56
C TRP A 240 7.26 -6.11 14.16
N ALA A 241 6.88 -7.37 14.08
CA ALA A 241 6.71 -8.09 12.83
C ALA A 241 5.38 -8.84 12.84
N VAL A 242 4.73 -8.92 11.68
CA VAL A 242 3.45 -9.60 11.49
C VAL A 242 3.54 -10.51 10.28
N ALA A 243 3.01 -11.72 10.42
CA ALA A 243 2.81 -12.64 9.30
C ALA A 243 1.33 -13.04 9.20
N GLY A 244 0.77 -12.93 8.01
CA GLY A 244 -0.55 -13.45 7.69
C GLY A 244 -0.46 -14.76 6.94
N ARG A 245 -1.14 -15.80 7.42
CA ARG A 245 -1.16 -17.14 6.81
C ARG A 245 -2.55 -17.51 6.33
N ASN A 246 -2.62 -17.98 5.11
CA ASN A 246 -3.82 -18.62 4.59
C ASN A 246 -3.89 -20.04 5.17
N MET A 247 -4.83 -20.26 6.07
CA MET A 247 -5.00 -21.54 6.79
C MET A 247 -5.65 -22.60 5.92
N SER A 248 -6.33 -22.20 4.84
CA SER A 248 -6.97 -23.14 3.92
C SER A 248 -5.96 -23.91 3.06
N ASN A 249 -4.76 -23.34 2.83
CA ASN A 249 -3.72 -23.96 1.99
C ASN A 249 -2.32 -23.91 2.59
N GLY A 250 -2.15 -23.37 3.81
CA GLY A 250 -0.89 -23.32 4.55
C GLY A 250 0.15 -22.30 4.01
N THR A 251 -0.21 -21.45 3.04
CA THR A 251 0.74 -20.50 2.46
C THR A 251 0.79 -19.19 3.25
N ARG A 252 1.95 -18.53 3.24
CA ARG A 252 2.06 -17.16 3.72
C ARG A 252 1.45 -16.20 2.70
N ALA A 253 0.51 -15.37 3.13
CA ALA A 253 -0.16 -14.40 2.28
C ALA A 253 0.57 -13.06 2.28
N PHE A 254 1.01 -12.62 3.45
CA PHE A 254 1.76 -11.37 3.61
C PHE A 254 2.70 -11.44 4.82
N GLU A 255 3.67 -10.57 4.81
CA GLU A 255 4.51 -10.25 5.98
C GLU A 255 4.72 -8.75 6.08
N ALA A 256 4.82 -8.25 7.30
CA ALA A 256 5.03 -6.84 7.57
C ALA A 256 5.94 -6.63 8.76
N VAL A 257 6.66 -5.53 8.73
CA VAL A 257 7.43 -5.02 9.87
C VAL A 257 7.18 -3.54 10.04
N GLY A 258 7.30 -3.06 11.25
CA GLY A 258 7.11 -1.66 11.51
C GLY A 258 7.59 -1.24 12.89
N GLN A 259 7.37 0.02 13.18
CA GLN A 259 7.79 0.63 14.42
C GLN A 259 6.75 1.63 14.92
N TRP A 260 6.58 1.64 16.24
CA TRP A 260 5.81 2.65 16.94
C TRP A 260 6.69 3.82 17.37
N LYS A 261 6.09 5.00 17.47
CA LYS A 261 6.68 6.18 18.09
C LYS A 261 5.69 6.83 19.05
N GLN A 262 6.19 7.68 19.93
CA GLN A 262 5.33 8.58 20.70
C GLN A 262 4.63 9.56 19.74
N PRO A 263 3.40 9.99 20.07
CA PRO A 263 2.64 10.96 19.27
C PRO A 263 3.34 12.28 19.06
#